data_dbf37bd7e69256dcd8614744864683d2
#
_entry.id   dbf37bd7e69256dcd8614744864683d2
#
_cell.length_a   1.000
_cell.length_b   1.000
_cell.length_c   1.000
_cell.angle_alpha   90.00
_cell.angle_beta   90.00
_cell.angle_gamma   90.00
#
_symmetry.space_group_name_H-M   'P 1'
#
loop_
_entity.id
_entity.type
_entity.pdbx_description
1 polymer ?
#
loop_
_entity_poly.entity_id
_entity_poly.type
_entity_poly.pdbx_seq_one_letter_code
_entity_poly.pdbx_strand_id
1 'polypeptide(L)'
;MEKDIFKERGRGEEEAYFRQQDAKLIERLRQEAKLEEIARALAEKLQVDNPDLLRRVMELGVTVDSAPAFFLAPLVQVAWAEGTVTEQERDTVLRLARARGVEASSPAYAQLREWLRKRPVDAIFDTAVEVIKYGFAVLPLEEQEERIKRVVQACHEVATASGGGLAKVLGLGSGVSSAEASILDTITSTLRSHS
;
A
#
# COMPACT_ATOMS: atom_id res chain seq x y z
N MET A 1 -6.36 -53.04 -42.61
CA MET A 1 -6.01 -53.24 -41.19
C MET A 1 -4.90 -52.27 -40.70
N GLU A 2 -3.76 -52.15 -41.37
CA GLU A 2 -2.68 -51.22 -40.93
C GLU A 2 -3.06 -49.71 -41.06
N LYS A 3 -3.76 -49.32 -42.12
CA LYS A 3 -4.20 -47.94 -42.36
C LYS A 3 -5.21 -47.43 -41.32
N ASP A 4 -5.98 -48.27 -40.68
CA ASP A 4 -6.97 -47.88 -39.67
C ASP A 4 -6.32 -47.61 -38.31
N ILE A 5 -5.27 -48.39 -37.98
CA ILE A 5 -4.50 -48.22 -36.74
C ILE A 5 -3.75 -46.87 -36.73
N PHE A 6 -3.21 -46.44 -37.85
CA PHE A 6 -2.54 -45.10 -37.96
C PHE A 6 -3.54 -43.97 -37.86
N LYS A 7 -4.75 -44.09 -38.40
CA LYS A 7 -5.82 -43.10 -38.29
C LYS A 7 -6.35 -42.97 -36.83
N GLU A 8 -6.49 -44.08 -36.14
CA GLU A 8 -6.92 -44.09 -34.73
C GLU A 8 -5.84 -43.47 -33.80
N ARG A 9 -4.54 -43.75 -34.05
CA ARG A 9 -3.45 -43.12 -33.31
C ARG A 9 -3.39 -41.60 -33.55
N GLY A 10 -3.51 -41.15 -34.79
CA GLY A 10 -3.53 -39.71 -35.08
C GLY A 10 -4.68 -38.99 -34.42
N ARG A 11 -5.90 -39.61 -34.41
CA ARG A 11 -7.04 -39.03 -33.65
C ARG A 11 -6.81 -39.00 -32.16
N GLY A 12 -6.21 -40.02 -31.58
CA GLY A 12 -5.91 -40.04 -30.13
C GLY A 12 -4.88 -38.98 -29.73
N GLU A 13 -3.86 -38.76 -30.57
CA GLU A 13 -2.86 -37.70 -30.35
C GLU A 13 -3.45 -36.28 -30.51
N GLU A 14 -4.31 -36.09 -31.54
CA GLU A 14 -5.03 -34.81 -31.71
C GLU A 14 -5.97 -34.51 -30.53
N GLU A 15 -6.75 -35.49 -30.10
CA GLU A 15 -7.63 -35.35 -28.94
C GLU A 15 -6.87 -35.09 -27.62
N ALA A 16 -5.70 -35.72 -27.44
CA ALA A 16 -4.86 -35.48 -26.29
C ALA A 16 -4.26 -34.04 -26.33
N TYR A 17 -3.84 -33.58 -27.50
CA TYR A 17 -3.33 -32.24 -27.71
C TYR A 17 -4.42 -31.17 -27.42
N PHE A 18 -5.63 -31.36 -27.97
CA PHE A 18 -6.73 -30.42 -27.71
C PHE A 18 -7.13 -30.40 -26.24
N ARG A 19 -7.23 -31.56 -25.57
CA ARG A 19 -7.49 -31.59 -24.12
C ARG A 19 -6.43 -30.87 -23.31
N GLN A 20 -5.16 -30.96 -23.70
CA GLN A 20 -4.09 -30.24 -23.04
C GLN A 20 -4.17 -28.71 -23.27
N GLN A 21 -4.54 -28.27 -24.48
CA GLN A 21 -4.74 -26.87 -24.79
C GLN A 21 -5.94 -26.29 -24.03
N ASP A 22 -7.05 -27.02 -23.99
CA ASP A 22 -8.24 -26.64 -23.24
C ASP A 22 -7.97 -26.55 -21.74
N ALA A 23 -7.23 -27.50 -21.18
CA ALA A 23 -6.84 -27.47 -19.77
C ALA A 23 -5.98 -26.23 -19.44
N LYS A 24 -5.01 -25.87 -20.32
CA LYS A 24 -4.20 -24.66 -20.15
C LYS A 24 -5.03 -23.40 -20.27
N LEU A 25 -5.97 -23.36 -21.21
CA LEU A 25 -6.87 -22.21 -21.38
C LEU A 25 -7.78 -22.04 -20.17
N ILE A 26 -8.38 -23.14 -19.67
CA ILE A 26 -9.23 -23.13 -18.48
C ILE A 26 -8.44 -22.63 -17.26
N GLU A 27 -7.22 -23.11 -17.09
CA GLU A 27 -6.37 -22.66 -15.97
C GLU A 27 -6.03 -21.17 -16.06
N ARG A 28 -5.71 -20.68 -17.27
CA ARG A 28 -5.48 -19.24 -17.51
C ARG A 28 -6.72 -18.41 -17.16
N LEU A 29 -7.89 -18.81 -17.66
CA LEU A 29 -9.15 -18.13 -17.37
C LEU A 29 -9.49 -18.11 -15.87
N ARG A 30 -9.19 -19.19 -15.16
CA ARG A 30 -9.36 -19.25 -13.70
C ARG A 30 -8.42 -18.27 -12.98
N GLN A 31 -7.17 -18.18 -13.42
CA GLN A 31 -6.20 -17.25 -12.85
C GLN A 31 -6.59 -15.79 -13.11
N GLU A 32 -7.02 -15.48 -14.34
CA GLU A 32 -7.53 -14.17 -14.70
C GLU A 32 -8.75 -13.78 -13.85
N ALA A 33 -9.74 -14.65 -13.72
CA ALA A 33 -10.93 -14.42 -12.90
C ALA A 33 -10.59 -14.18 -11.42
N LYS A 34 -9.61 -14.94 -10.88
CA LYS A 34 -9.14 -14.75 -9.50
C LYS A 34 -8.43 -13.41 -9.31
N LEU A 35 -7.62 -12.99 -10.29
CA LEU A 35 -6.96 -11.67 -10.25
C LEU A 35 -7.98 -10.54 -10.33
N GLU A 36 -9.01 -10.66 -11.16
CA GLU A 36 -10.09 -9.68 -11.23
C GLU A 36 -10.89 -9.57 -9.91
N GLU A 37 -11.14 -10.71 -9.26
CA GLU A 37 -11.80 -10.73 -7.95
C GLU A 37 -10.94 -10.02 -6.88
N ILE A 38 -9.65 -10.29 -6.83
CA ILE A 38 -8.71 -9.62 -5.91
C ILE A 38 -8.65 -8.13 -6.22
N ALA A 39 -8.55 -7.76 -7.50
CA ALA A 39 -8.51 -6.36 -7.91
C ALA A 39 -9.78 -5.61 -7.48
N ARG A 40 -10.95 -6.22 -7.64
CA ARG A 40 -12.24 -5.64 -7.22
C ARG A 40 -12.31 -5.45 -5.71
N ALA A 41 -11.93 -6.47 -4.93
CA ALA A 41 -11.92 -6.39 -3.48
C ALA A 41 -10.94 -5.33 -2.96
N LEU A 42 -9.79 -5.19 -3.62
CA LEU A 42 -8.79 -4.16 -3.28
C LEU A 42 -9.28 -2.76 -3.67
N ALA A 43 -9.91 -2.61 -4.85
CA ALA A 43 -10.52 -1.36 -5.30
C ALA A 43 -11.58 -0.86 -4.31
N GLU A 44 -12.45 -1.76 -3.84
CA GLU A 44 -13.46 -1.45 -2.83
C GLU A 44 -12.80 -1.04 -1.49
N LYS A 45 -11.80 -1.80 -1.05
CA LYS A 45 -11.10 -1.52 0.21
C LYS A 45 -10.35 -0.19 0.21
N LEU A 46 -9.75 0.17 -0.92
CA LEU A 46 -9.01 1.42 -1.11
C LEU A 46 -9.90 2.58 -1.57
N GLN A 47 -11.14 2.31 -1.96
CA GLN A 47 -12.07 3.27 -2.59
C GLN A 47 -11.44 3.92 -3.84
N VAL A 48 -10.79 3.11 -4.67
CA VAL A 48 -10.12 3.53 -5.91
C VAL A 48 -10.78 2.83 -7.08
N ASP A 49 -11.27 3.59 -8.04
CA ASP A 49 -11.84 3.11 -9.31
C ASP A 49 -10.91 3.34 -10.53
N ASN A 50 -9.69 3.84 -10.28
CA ASN A 50 -8.66 4.04 -11.31
C ASN A 50 -7.87 2.73 -11.54
N PRO A 51 -8.02 2.07 -12.71
CA PRO A 51 -7.39 0.78 -12.97
C PRO A 51 -5.86 0.82 -12.98
N ASP A 52 -5.27 1.93 -13.44
CA ASP A 52 -3.81 2.06 -13.50
C ASP A 52 -3.20 2.25 -12.11
N LEU A 53 -3.87 3.02 -11.26
CA LEU A 53 -3.48 3.19 -9.86
C LEU A 53 -3.60 1.86 -9.10
N LEU A 54 -4.72 1.14 -9.30
CA LEU A 54 -4.96 -0.15 -8.69
C LEU A 54 -3.91 -1.20 -9.11
N ARG A 55 -3.54 -1.22 -10.39
CA ARG A 55 -2.49 -2.11 -10.91
C ARG A 55 -1.15 -1.84 -10.22
N ARG A 56 -0.74 -0.57 -10.08
CA ARG A 56 0.49 -0.20 -9.35
C ARG A 56 0.46 -0.67 -7.90
N VAL A 57 -0.67 -0.52 -7.22
CA VAL A 57 -0.86 -1.00 -5.83
C VAL A 57 -0.68 -2.52 -5.76
N MET A 58 -1.25 -3.26 -6.70
CA MET A 58 -1.11 -4.72 -6.76
C MET A 58 0.32 -5.17 -7.07
N GLU A 59 1.01 -4.50 -8.00
CA GLU A 59 2.41 -4.75 -8.35
C GLU A 59 3.36 -4.51 -7.15
N LEU A 60 3.00 -3.61 -6.25
CA LEU A 60 3.72 -3.36 -4.98
C LEU A 60 3.44 -4.44 -3.91
N GLY A 61 2.63 -5.44 -4.23
CA GLY A 61 2.31 -6.55 -3.33
C GLY A 61 1.30 -6.21 -2.23
N VAL A 62 0.57 -5.10 -2.37
CA VAL A 62 -0.51 -4.73 -1.43
C VAL A 62 -1.69 -5.68 -1.63
N THR A 63 -2.18 -6.25 -0.54
CA THR A 63 -3.34 -7.13 -0.51
C THR A 63 -4.51 -6.46 0.22
N VAL A 64 -5.70 -7.03 0.12
CA VAL A 64 -6.88 -6.57 0.87
C VAL A 64 -6.60 -6.51 2.37
N ASP A 65 -5.90 -7.52 2.90
CA ASP A 65 -5.57 -7.62 4.32
C ASP A 65 -4.49 -6.63 4.78
N SER A 66 -3.56 -6.27 3.89
CA SER A 66 -2.49 -5.29 4.17
C SER A 66 -2.88 -3.85 3.79
N ALA A 67 -3.98 -3.63 3.07
CA ALA A 67 -4.45 -2.32 2.66
C ALA A 67 -4.56 -1.28 3.80
N PRO A 68 -4.99 -1.63 5.03
CA PRO A 68 -4.97 -0.67 6.14
C PRO A 68 -3.56 -0.15 6.48
N ALA A 69 -2.52 -0.97 6.34
CA ALA A 69 -1.13 -0.55 6.52
C ALA A 69 -0.69 0.42 5.41
N PHE A 70 -1.18 0.21 4.19
CA PHE A 70 -0.84 1.04 3.04
C PHE A 70 -1.29 2.50 3.22
N PHE A 71 -2.46 2.74 3.81
CA PHE A 71 -2.90 4.09 4.20
C PHE A 71 -2.03 4.76 5.27
N LEU A 72 -1.22 4.00 5.98
CA LEU A 72 -0.31 4.49 7.02
C LEU A 72 1.14 4.61 6.52
N ALA A 73 1.41 4.28 5.25
CA ALA A 73 2.73 4.38 4.65
C ALA A 73 3.36 5.80 4.76
N PRO A 74 2.61 6.92 4.68
CA PRO A 74 3.17 8.25 4.92
C PRO A 74 3.79 8.42 6.31
N LEU A 75 3.21 7.79 7.34
CA LEU A 75 3.77 7.81 8.70
C LEU A 75 5.11 7.05 8.76
N VAL A 76 5.18 5.91 8.06
CA VAL A 76 6.41 5.11 7.94
C VAL A 76 7.48 5.90 7.17
N GLN A 77 7.08 6.63 6.12
CA GLN A 77 8.00 7.49 5.34
C GLN A 77 8.66 8.55 6.22
N VAL A 78 7.87 9.22 7.07
CA VAL A 78 8.39 10.20 8.02
C VAL A 78 9.34 9.55 9.03
N ALA A 79 9.00 8.41 9.61
CA ALA A 79 9.86 7.68 10.52
C ALA A 79 11.22 7.28 9.89
N TRP A 80 11.29 7.10 8.56
CA TRP A 80 12.52 6.81 7.82
C TRP A 80 13.26 8.05 7.30
N ALA A 81 12.80 9.26 7.63
CA ALA A 81 13.37 10.51 7.10
C ALA A 81 14.88 10.64 7.36
N GLU A 82 15.34 10.19 8.50
CA GLU A 82 16.74 10.23 8.91
C GLU A 82 17.52 8.95 8.56
N GLY A 83 16.91 8.03 7.79
CA GLY A 83 17.52 6.76 7.35
C GLY A 83 17.46 5.63 8.38
N THR A 84 17.01 5.90 9.61
CA THR A 84 16.79 4.92 10.68
C THR A 84 15.51 5.26 11.44
N VAL A 85 14.81 4.24 11.91
CA VAL A 85 13.60 4.42 12.73
C VAL A 85 13.95 4.22 14.19
N THR A 86 13.71 5.23 15.01
CA THR A 86 13.87 5.16 16.47
C THR A 86 12.76 4.33 17.11
N GLU A 87 12.97 3.92 18.36
CA GLU A 87 11.95 3.19 19.11
C GLU A 87 10.70 4.04 19.36
N GLN A 88 10.88 5.33 19.65
CA GLN A 88 9.79 6.29 19.87
C GLN A 88 8.94 6.50 18.60
N GLU A 89 9.55 6.65 17.44
CA GLU A 89 8.83 6.75 16.16
C GLU A 89 8.06 5.48 15.85
N ARG A 90 8.71 4.32 16.01
CA ARG A 90 8.08 3.01 15.85
C ARG A 90 6.83 2.88 16.73
N ASP A 91 6.97 3.15 18.02
CA ASP A 91 5.88 3.06 18.99
C ASP A 91 4.76 4.04 18.65
N THR A 92 5.10 5.24 18.19
CA THR A 92 4.13 6.25 17.75
C THR A 92 3.35 5.78 16.53
N VAL A 93 4.02 5.29 15.48
CA VAL A 93 3.33 4.75 14.28
C VAL A 93 2.39 3.60 14.66
N LEU A 94 2.86 2.64 15.47
CA LEU A 94 2.05 1.49 15.88
C LEU A 94 0.88 1.88 16.80
N ARG A 95 1.06 2.88 17.65
CA ARG A 95 -0.03 3.44 18.46
C ARG A 95 -1.07 4.14 17.58
N LEU A 96 -0.65 4.94 16.61
CA LEU A 96 -1.53 5.62 15.66
C LEU A 96 -2.28 4.62 14.76
N ALA A 97 -1.64 3.50 14.40
CA ALA A 97 -2.27 2.41 13.67
C ALA A 97 -3.42 1.78 14.47
N ARG A 98 -3.17 1.44 15.74
CA ARG A 98 -4.20 0.90 16.65
C ARG A 98 -5.36 1.86 16.87
N ALA A 99 -5.07 3.14 17.04
CA ALA A 99 -6.11 4.18 17.19
C ALA A 99 -7.01 4.31 15.93
N ARG A 100 -6.53 3.82 14.76
CA ARG A 100 -7.28 3.76 13.49
C ARG A 100 -7.88 2.38 13.21
N GLY A 101 -7.93 1.50 14.21
CA GLY A 101 -8.55 0.19 14.09
C GLY A 101 -7.68 -0.91 13.47
N VAL A 102 -6.36 -0.68 13.32
CA VAL A 102 -5.45 -1.76 12.88
C VAL A 102 -5.11 -2.63 14.09
N GLU A 103 -5.72 -3.79 14.15
CA GLU A 103 -5.52 -4.73 15.26
C GLU A 103 -4.11 -5.31 15.28
N ALA A 104 -3.55 -5.52 16.48
CA ALA A 104 -2.18 -6.03 16.67
C ALA A 104 -1.96 -7.44 16.09
N SER A 105 -3.02 -8.23 15.93
CA SER A 105 -3.01 -9.57 15.32
C SER A 105 -3.20 -9.56 13.81
N SER A 106 -3.49 -8.40 13.20
CA SER A 106 -3.82 -8.30 11.78
C SER A 106 -2.59 -8.38 10.87
N PRO A 107 -2.76 -8.85 9.61
CA PRO A 107 -1.71 -8.80 8.60
C PRO A 107 -1.21 -7.37 8.33
N ALA A 108 -2.11 -6.36 8.39
CA ALA A 108 -1.74 -4.96 8.26
C ALA A 108 -0.77 -4.50 9.36
N TYR A 109 -0.99 -4.92 10.60
CA TYR A 109 -0.08 -4.59 11.70
C TYR A 109 1.28 -5.27 11.54
N ALA A 110 1.30 -6.53 11.10
CA ALA A 110 2.53 -7.25 10.80
C ALA A 110 3.30 -6.56 9.66
N GLN A 111 2.61 -6.10 8.63
CA GLN A 111 3.21 -5.35 7.52
C GLN A 111 3.83 -4.02 7.97
N LEU A 112 3.14 -3.25 8.84
CA LEU A 112 3.70 -2.02 9.41
C LEU A 112 4.96 -2.29 10.22
N ARG A 113 4.98 -3.33 11.05
CA ARG A 113 6.17 -3.71 11.81
C ARG A 113 7.35 -4.06 10.89
N GLU A 114 7.09 -4.75 9.79
CA GLU A 114 8.13 -5.07 8.81
C GLU A 114 8.64 -3.80 8.12
N TRP A 115 7.78 -2.89 7.72
CA TRP A 115 8.18 -1.61 7.12
C TRP A 115 8.94 -0.69 8.08
N LEU A 116 8.66 -0.76 9.37
CA LEU A 116 9.40 -0.02 10.40
C LEU A 116 10.76 -0.68 10.74
N ARG A 117 10.93 -1.96 10.41
CA ARG A 117 12.19 -2.69 10.57
C ARG A 117 13.09 -2.57 9.34
N LYS A 118 12.50 -2.63 8.17
CA LYS A 118 13.17 -2.56 6.87
C LYS A 118 12.43 -1.58 5.99
N ARG A 119 13.13 -0.51 5.59
CA ARG A 119 12.55 0.53 4.75
C ARG A 119 11.99 -0.07 3.45
N PRO A 120 10.72 0.15 3.14
CA PRO A 120 10.16 -0.27 1.86
C PRO A 120 10.71 0.59 0.71
N VAL A 121 10.44 0.16 -0.53
CA VAL A 121 10.79 0.94 -1.72
C VAL A 121 9.98 2.23 -1.77
N ASP A 122 10.55 3.30 -2.33
CA ASP A 122 9.92 4.62 -2.37
C ASP A 122 8.56 4.60 -3.07
N ALA A 123 8.39 3.75 -4.07
CA ALA A 123 7.13 3.57 -4.78
C ALA A 123 5.93 3.22 -3.85
N ILE A 124 6.18 2.57 -2.70
CA ILE A 124 5.13 2.32 -1.69
C ILE A 124 4.62 3.65 -1.14
N PHE A 125 5.51 4.56 -0.79
CA PHE A 125 5.17 5.86 -0.21
C PHE A 125 4.44 6.75 -1.22
N ASP A 126 5.00 6.87 -2.42
CA ASP A 126 4.45 7.70 -3.50
C ASP A 126 3.05 7.24 -3.90
N THR A 127 2.89 5.93 -4.12
CA THR A 127 1.60 5.35 -4.51
C THR A 127 0.58 5.44 -3.37
N ALA A 128 0.99 5.29 -2.10
CA ALA A 128 0.10 5.45 -0.96
C ALA A 128 -0.45 6.87 -0.84
N VAL A 129 0.39 7.89 -0.99
CA VAL A 129 -0.05 9.30 -0.98
C VAL A 129 -1.00 9.58 -2.13
N GLU A 130 -0.73 9.01 -3.32
CA GLU A 130 -1.61 9.15 -4.49
C GLU A 130 -2.98 8.49 -4.28
N VAL A 131 -3.03 7.28 -3.68
CA VAL A 131 -4.28 6.60 -3.31
C VAL A 131 -5.07 7.42 -2.29
N ILE A 132 -4.41 7.96 -1.26
CA ILE A 132 -5.05 8.81 -0.25
C ILE A 132 -5.63 10.07 -0.90
N LYS A 133 -4.85 10.74 -1.76
CA LYS A 133 -5.29 11.91 -2.51
C LYS A 133 -6.52 11.59 -3.38
N TYR A 134 -6.46 10.48 -4.11
CA TYR A 134 -7.55 10.01 -4.97
C TYR A 134 -8.84 9.79 -4.15
N GLY A 135 -8.73 9.09 -3.01
CA GLY A 135 -9.87 8.87 -2.11
C GLY A 135 -10.43 10.16 -1.49
N PHE A 136 -9.60 11.19 -1.32
CA PHE A 136 -10.06 12.48 -0.81
C PHE A 136 -10.73 13.34 -1.90
N ALA A 137 -10.35 13.18 -3.17
CA ALA A 137 -10.86 13.99 -4.28
C ALA A 137 -12.38 13.87 -4.51
N VAL A 138 -13.00 12.78 -4.04
CA VAL A 138 -14.46 12.57 -4.13
C VAL A 138 -15.25 13.23 -3.00
N LEU A 139 -14.58 13.82 -2.00
CA LEU A 139 -15.18 14.45 -0.84
C LEU A 139 -15.43 15.96 -1.07
N PRO A 140 -16.36 16.59 -0.32
CA PRO A 140 -16.47 18.05 -0.29
C PRO A 140 -15.16 18.71 0.17
N LEU A 141 -14.84 19.90 -0.36
CA LEU A 141 -13.57 20.60 -0.10
C LEU A 141 -13.25 20.76 1.40
N GLU A 142 -14.24 21.09 2.21
CA GLU A 142 -14.05 21.22 3.67
C GLU A 142 -13.64 19.88 4.31
N GLU A 143 -14.24 18.79 3.87
CA GLU A 143 -13.90 17.45 4.36
C GLU A 143 -12.53 16.99 3.85
N GLN A 144 -12.16 17.32 2.62
CA GLN A 144 -10.82 17.07 2.08
C GLN A 144 -9.75 17.73 2.96
N GLU A 145 -9.88 19.05 3.22
CA GLU A 145 -8.93 19.80 4.04
C GLU A 145 -8.82 19.25 5.46
N GLU A 146 -9.94 18.85 6.05
CA GLU A 146 -9.95 18.25 7.39
C GLU A 146 -9.23 16.90 7.41
N ARG A 147 -9.41 16.08 6.36
CA ARG A 147 -8.73 14.78 6.23
C ARG A 147 -7.24 14.95 5.98
N ILE A 148 -6.85 15.89 5.13
CA ILE A 148 -5.44 16.24 4.88
C ILE A 148 -4.78 16.70 6.20
N LYS A 149 -5.41 17.60 6.96
CA LYS A 149 -4.91 18.03 8.26
C LYS A 149 -4.66 16.86 9.21
N ARG A 150 -5.58 15.90 9.28
CA ARG A 150 -5.43 14.70 10.13
C ARG A 150 -4.26 13.82 9.72
N VAL A 151 -4.02 13.65 8.40
CA VAL A 151 -2.86 12.90 7.91
C VAL A 151 -1.57 13.65 8.26
N VAL A 152 -1.49 14.94 7.95
CA VAL A 152 -0.31 15.78 8.24
C VAL A 152 -0.03 15.84 9.74
N GLN A 153 -1.05 15.99 10.56
CA GLN A 153 -0.91 16.01 12.02
C GLN A 153 -0.34 14.67 12.53
N ALA A 154 -0.82 13.54 12.03
CA ALA A 154 -0.30 12.23 12.39
C ALA A 154 1.17 12.06 11.97
N CYS A 155 1.53 12.52 10.76
CA CYS A 155 2.92 12.55 10.29
C CYS A 155 3.80 13.44 11.18
N HIS A 156 3.31 14.61 11.56
CA HIS A 156 4.02 15.52 12.48
C HIS A 156 4.21 14.91 13.87
N GLU A 157 3.23 14.15 14.36
CA GLU A 157 3.34 13.46 15.63
C GLU A 157 4.45 12.38 15.61
N VAL A 158 4.65 11.70 14.48
CA VAL A 158 5.78 10.77 14.29
C VAL A 158 7.10 11.54 14.26
N ALA A 159 7.19 12.62 13.47
CA ALA A 159 8.39 13.46 13.37
C ALA A 159 8.85 14.02 14.73
N THR A 160 7.91 14.37 15.59
CA THR A 160 8.24 14.93 16.92
C THR A 160 8.53 13.86 17.97
N ALA A 161 8.31 12.57 17.66
CA ALA A 161 8.47 11.49 18.63
C ALA A 161 9.94 11.26 19.02
N SER A 162 10.86 11.37 18.07
CA SER A 162 12.31 11.19 18.30
C SER A 162 12.99 12.45 18.90
N GLY A 163 12.48 13.63 18.59
CA GLY A 163 13.07 14.93 18.98
C GLY A 163 12.84 15.38 20.42
N GLY A 164 12.25 14.53 21.27
CA GLY A 164 11.67 14.95 22.55
C GLY A 164 12.56 14.89 23.79
N GLY A 165 13.80 14.39 23.71
CA GLY A 165 14.61 14.20 24.92
C GLY A 165 15.23 15.49 25.47
N LEU A 166 16.30 15.97 24.89
CA LEU A 166 17.08 17.08 25.42
C LEU A 166 16.75 18.44 24.78
N ALA A 167 16.40 18.45 23.50
CA ALA A 167 16.13 19.70 22.78
C ALA A 167 14.84 20.39 23.29
N LYS A 168 13.81 19.60 23.65
CA LYS A 168 12.56 20.10 24.23
C LYS A 168 12.75 20.67 25.64
N VAL A 169 13.64 20.07 26.43
CA VAL A 169 13.99 20.56 27.79
C VAL A 169 14.80 21.85 27.72
N LEU A 170 15.58 22.05 26.66
CA LEU A 170 16.44 23.24 26.49
C LEU A 170 15.77 24.35 25.67
N GLY A 171 14.52 24.15 25.18
CA GLY A 171 13.82 25.15 24.37
C GLY A 171 14.46 25.39 22.99
N LEU A 172 15.28 24.47 22.51
CA LEU A 172 16.04 24.58 21.27
C LEU A 172 15.37 23.77 20.15
N GLY A 173 14.39 24.37 19.46
CA GLY A 173 13.86 23.85 18.21
C GLY A 173 12.49 23.12 18.29
N SER A 174 11.87 22.93 17.13
CA SER A 174 10.55 22.31 16.96
C SER A 174 10.52 20.79 17.20
N GLY A 175 11.64 20.15 17.46
CA GLY A 175 11.73 18.68 17.58
C GLY A 175 11.61 17.92 16.26
N VAL A 176 11.50 18.63 15.14
CA VAL A 176 11.42 18.08 13.78
C VAL A 176 12.71 18.38 13.05
N SER A 177 13.36 17.38 12.48
CA SER A 177 14.56 17.55 11.67
C SER A 177 14.27 18.18 10.30
N SER A 178 15.30 18.69 9.62
CA SER A 178 15.13 19.22 8.26
C SER A 178 14.69 18.16 7.26
N ALA A 179 15.10 16.90 7.43
CA ALA A 179 14.70 15.78 6.58
C ALA A 179 13.21 15.45 6.76
N GLU A 180 12.76 15.36 8.02
CA GLU A 180 11.34 15.15 8.34
C GLU A 180 10.47 16.31 7.83
N ALA A 181 10.91 17.55 8.02
CA ALA A 181 10.21 18.74 7.52
C ALA A 181 10.03 18.69 6.00
N SER A 182 11.07 18.30 5.26
CA SER A 182 11.02 18.15 3.81
C SER A 182 10.02 17.09 3.36
N ILE A 183 9.97 15.94 4.07
CA ILE A 183 9.00 14.88 3.77
C ILE A 183 7.58 15.35 4.11
N LEU A 184 7.36 16.01 5.24
CA LEU A 184 6.07 16.57 5.62
C LEU A 184 5.55 17.57 4.59
N ASP A 185 6.43 18.47 4.09
CA ASP A 185 6.09 19.43 3.03
C ASP A 185 5.74 18.72 1.72
N THR A 186 6.48 17.69 1.36
CA THR A 186 6.21 16.89 0.16
C THR A 186 4.86 16.18 0.25
N ILE A 187 4.57 15.49 1.36
CA ILE A 187 3.28 14.83 1.58
C ILE A 187 2.14 15.84 1.54
N THR A 188 2.30 16.98 2.24
CA THR A 188 1.28 18.02 2.32
C THR A 188 0.99 18.65 0.96
N SER A 189 2.03 19.00 0.20
CA SER A 189 1.89 19.58 -1.13
C SER A 189 1.26 18.60 -2.12
N THR A 190 1.64 17.32 -2.06
CA THR A 190 1.07 16.29 -2.92
C THR A 190 -0.43 16.08 -2.62
N LEU A 191 -0.81 15.99 -1.35
CA LEU A 191 -2.21 15.83 -0.95
C LEU A 191 -3.08 17.05 -1.32
N ARG A 192 -2.51 18.27 -1.34
CA ARG A 192 -3.21 19.50 -1.71
C ARG A 192 -3.17 19.84 -3.19
N SER A 193 -2.28 19.22 -3.96
CA SER A 193 -2.21 19.49 -5.39
C SER A 193 -3.51 19.04 -6.07
N HIS A 194 -4.14 19.97 -6.81
CA HIS A 194 -5.30 19.64 -7.64
C HIS A 194 -4.80 18.88 -8.87
N SER A 195 -5.49 17.81 -9.21
CA SER A 195 -5.23 17.04 -10.44
C SER A 195 -5.95 17.66 -11.61
#